data_03dbc1bb5aa35998a662ff7173654e33
#
_entry.id   03dbc1bb5aa35998a662ff7173654e33
#
_cell.length_a   1.000
_cell.length_b   1.000
_cell.length_c   1.000
_cell.angle_alpha   90.00
_cell.angle_beta   90.00
_cell.angle_gamma   90.00
#
_symmetry.space_group_name_H-M   'P 1'
#
loop_
_entity.id
_entity.type
_entity.pdbx_description
1 polymer ?
#
loop_
_entity_poly.entity_id
_entity_poly.type
_entity_poly.pdbx_seq_one_letter_code
_entity_poly.pdbx_strand_id
1 'polypeptide(L)'
;MRFIEYIGDQNYLIEYQSVKPKYHPCPQSGQAGKRKHVSQRQISHVSALHRRCWILAEVGVYQARCNCSKYFQAPIPGVPHQGSYSYEVRNSVANGLIRDRMPYRLLIERMQEDYLLKLSLGYLHHCFLWAHEQINMEEPWNFVLLNFSGVLCIDEVHDSGRTILFATDPLNNFTVSFALVEQNDQAHMDQFLQTLKDRGLDVQVAITDGSPLYKDSLQSYWKDLEHQLCIFHVSKEVNNLILDGVRAIKNRIKRQGNKGRKKRRGRPNQKIQKQRQRREGLSKKEQAAFIWDHQDLIVRKQEELSEQEIEDLELMFDIAPELKEFRQFNQQFYRLFEKGITNQSARNPRTPMLNKDAYQANTFLARALKKLRKDKFEHMIVFLGWENVDRTSNHVESNNRAFRMLQKTRYKRRKDHTIQKA
;
A
#
# COMPACT_ATOMS: atom_id res chain seq x y z
N MET A 1 -16.40 33.23 -28.81
CA MET A 1 -17.53 33.71 -27.98
C MET A 1 -18.11 32.50 -27.28
N ARG A 2 -18.28 32.56 -25.97
CA ARG A 2 -18.73 31.46 -25.15
C ARG A 2 -20.00 31.91 -24.44
N PHE A 3 -21.13 31.26 -24.70
CA PHE A 3 -22.41 31.51 -24.07
C PHE A 3 -22.88 30.26 -23.36
N ILE A 4 -23.52 30.42 -22.20
CA ILE A 4 -24.15 29.34 -21.44
C ILE A 4 -25.66 29.58 -21.45
N GLU A 5 -26.42 28.61 -21.88
CA GLU A 5 -27.87 28.66 -21.91
C GLU A 5 -28.47 27.48 -21.15
N TYR A 6 -29.52 27.74 -20.38
CA TYR A 6 -30.32 26.74 -19.70
C TYR A 6 -31.58 26.46 -20.53
N ILE A 7 -31.74 25.23 -20.99
CA ILE A 7 -32.87 24.82 -21.84
C ILE A 7 -33.77 23.84 -21.08
N GLY A 8 -35.09 24.10 -21.07
CA GLY A 8 -36.11 23.23 -20.49
C GLY A 8 -36.06 23.17 -18.96
N ASP A 9 -36.39 22.02 -18.35
CA ASP A 9 -36.55 21.77 -16.90
C ASP A 9 -35.26 21.89 -16.08
N GLN A 10 -34.37 22.77 -16.44
CA GLN A 10 -33.09 23.04 -15.78
C GLN A 10 -32.08 21.84 -15.77
N ASN A 11 -32.43 20.73 -16.45
CA ASN A 11 -31.58 19.54 -16.51
C ASN A 11 -30.52 19.60 -17.63
N TYR A 12 -30.55 20.62 -18.47
CA TYR A 12 -29.67 20.81 -19.61
C TYR A 12 -28.88 22.10 -19.49
N LEU A 13 -27.62 22.07 -19.90
CA LEU A 13 -26.77 23.23 -20.00
C LEU A 13 -25.99 23.16 -21.30
N ILE A 14 -26.07 24.22 -22.10
CA ILE A 14 -25.41 24.30 -23.40
C ILE A 14 -24.40 25.43 -23.36
N GLU A 15 -23.18 25.11 -23.75
CA GLU A 15 -22.11 26.05 -24.01
C GLU A 15 -21.91 26.21 -25.50
N TYR A 16 -22.09 27.43 -26.02
CA TYR A 16 -21.87 27.73 -27.43
C TYR A 16 -20.44 28.20 -27.68
N GLN A 17 -19.78 27.56 -28.66
CA GLN A 17 -18.44 27.96 -29.10
C GLN A 17 -18.44 28.20 -30.61
N SER A 18 -17.75 29.23 -31.06
CA SER A 18 -17.58 29.51 -32.48
C SER A 18 -16.09 29.67 -32.81
N VAL A 19 -15.55 28.69 -33.55
CA VAL A 19 -14.14 28.61 -33.97
C VAL A 19 -14.07 28.51 -35.49
N LYS A 20 -14.30 29.67 -36.17
CA LYS A 20 -14.39 29.73 -37.64
C LYS A 20 -13.63 30.92 -38.25
N PRO A 21 -12.32 31.10 -37.95
CA PRO A 21 -11.53 32.15 -38.61
C PRO A 21 -11.52 31.96 -40.12
N LYS A 22 -11.18 33.00 -40.86
CA LYS A 22 -11.13 32.91 -42.33
C LYS A 22 -10.06 31.96 -42.85
N TYR A 23 -8.92 31.91 -42.14
CA TYR A 23 -7.78 31.03 -42.42
C TYR A 23 -7.37 30.30 -41.14
N HIS A 24 -6.85 29.06 -41.27
CA HIS A 24 -6.31 28.27 -40.18
C HIS A 24 -5.09 27.46 -40.68
N PRO A 25 -4.00 27.36 -39.95
CA PRO A 25 -2.83 26.60 -40.33
C PRO A 25 -3.16 25.10 -40.42
N CYS A 26 -2.62 24.46 -41.44
CA CYS A 26 -2.70 23.00 -41.58
C CYS A 26 -1.89 22.33 -40.42
N PRO A 27 -2.46 21.36 -39.69
CA PRO A 27 -1.78 20.75 -38.55
C PRO A 27 -0.51 19.97 -38.92
N GLN A 28 -0.35 19.55 -40.20
CA GLN A 28 0.81 18.80 -40.65
C GLN A 28 1.90 19.66 -41.28
N SER A 29 1.53 20.66 -42.11
CA SER A 29 2.48 21.43 -42.91
C SER A 29 2.63 22.88 -42.46
N GLY A 30 1.77 23.36 -41.53
CA GLY A 30 1.73 24.77 -41.11
C GLY A 30 1.15 25.73 -42.20
N GLN A 31 0.94 25.29 -43.45
CA GLN A 31 0.43 26.15 -44.50
C GLN A 31 -1.00 26.64 -44.22
N ALA A 32 -1.27 27.89 -44.55
CA ALA A 32 -2.58 28.50 -44.34
C ALA A 32 -3.67 27.85 -45.22
N GLY A 33 -4.64 27.21 -44.55
CA GLY A 33 -5.84 26.70 -45.18
C GLY A 33 -6.95 27.75 -45.19
N LYS A 34 -7.65 27.86 -46.32
CA LYS A 34 -8.84 28.73 -46.44
C LYS A 34 -10.08 27.96 -46.00
N ARG A 35 -10.93 28.63 -45.22
CA ARG A 35 -12.22 28.03 -44.82
C ARG A 35 -13.11 27.71 -46.03
N LYS A 36 -13.61 26.50 -46.12
CA LYS A 36 -14.52 26.02 -47.15
C LYS A 36 -15.98 26.06 -46.70
N HIS A 37 -16.24 25.53 -45.50
CA HIS A 37 -17.56 25.55 -44.90
C HIS A 37 -17.45 25.55 -43.38
N VAL A 38 -18.56 25.61 -42.67
CA VAL A 38 -18.68 25.50 -41.23
C VAL A 38 -19.47 24.23 -40.94
N SER A 39 -18.97 23.42 -39.99
CA SER A 39 -19.69 22.27 -39.48
C SER A 39 -20.14 22.55 -38.04
N GLN A 40 -21.21 21.93 -37.64
CA GLN A 40 -21.66 21.95 -36.24
C GLN A 40 -21.27 20.64 -35.57
N ARG A 41 -20.80 20.75 -34.31
CA ARG A 41 -20.43 19.60 -33.48
C ARG A 41 -21.08 19.73 -32.13
N GLN A 42 -21.63 18.62 -31.63
CA GLN A 42 -22.14 18.48 -30.28
C GLN A 42 -21.17 17.59 -29.47
N ILE A 43 -20.60 18.12 -28.43
CA ILE A 43 -19.60 17.47 -27.58
C ILE A 43 -20.20 17.31 -26.19
N SER A 44 -20.11 16.13 -25.60
CA SER A 44 -20.48 15.88 -24.23
C SER A 44 -19.48 16.55 -23.27
N HIS A 45 -20.03 17.24 -22.29
CA HIS A 45 -19.25 18.07 -21.35
C HIS A 45 -19.74 17.83 -19.92
N VAL A 46 -18.93 18.18 -18.92
CA VAL A 46 -19.27 18.23 -17.50
C VAL A 46 -18.92 19.60 -16.95
N SER A 47 -19.88 20.29 -16.37
CA SER A 47 -19.70 21.61 -15.77
C SER A 47 -20.58 21.87 -14.53
N ALA A 48 -21.70 21.16 -14.39
CA ALA A 48 -22.62 21.28 -13.26
C ALA A 48 -23.18 19.93 -12.86
N LEU A 49 -23.36 19.70 -11.56
CA LEU A 49 -23.99 18.50 -11.01
C LEU A 49 -25.47 18.43 -11.39
N HIS A 50 -25.94 17.20 -11.57
CA HIS A 50 -27.33 16.86 -11.91
C HIS A 50 -27.85 17.52 -13.17
N ARG A 51 -26.94 17.87 -14.09
CA ARG A 51 -27.27 18.44 -15.38
C ARG A 51 -26.52 17.77 -16.52
N ARG A 52 -27.21 17.58 -17.64
CA ARG A 52 -26.60 17.12 -18.88
C ARG A 52 -26.00 18.31 -19.62
N CYS A 53 -24.67 18.33 -19.78
CA CYS A 53 -23.95 19.44 -20.38
C CYS A 53 -23.44 19.09 -21.77
N TRP A 54 -23.53 20.04 -22.71
CA TRP A 54 -22.94 19.94 -24.04
C TRP A 54 -22.20 21.22 -24.40
N ILE A 55 -21.19 21.05 -25.25
CA ILE A 55 -20.61 22.13 -26.04
C ILE A 55 -21.19 22.02 -27.45
N LEU A 56 -21.90 23.02 -27.92
CA LEU A 56 -22.30 23.18 -29.32
C LEU A 56 -21.31 24.08 -30.01
N ALA A 57 -20.47 23.50 -30.87
CA ALA A 57 -19.40 24.22 -31.54
C ALA A 57 -19.65 24.39 -33.03
N GLU A 58 -19.62 25.63 -33.54
CA GLU A 58 -19.48 25.93 -34.94
C GLU A 58 -18.00 25.96 -35.31
N VAL A 59 -17.58 25.04 -36.13
CA VAL A 59 -16.17 24.79 -36.45
C VAL A 59 -15.90 24.98 -37.94
N GLY A 60 -14.91 25.80 -38.27
CA GLY A 60 -14.47 25.95 -39.65
C GLY A 60 -13.80 24.67 -40.17
N VAL A 61 -14.16 24.28 -41.39
CA VAL A 61 -13.48 23.24 -42.16
C VAL A 61 -12.63 23.93 -43.24
N TYR A 62 -11.37 23.56 -43.30
CA TYR A 62 -10.35 24.23 -44.10
C TYR A 62 -9.72 23.28 -45.12
N GLN A 63 -9.19 23.88 -46.17
CA GLN A 63 -8.36 23.20 -47.16
C GLN A 63 -7.07 24.01 -47.38
N ALA A 64 -5.92 23.39 -47.16
CA ALA A 64 -4.61 23.97 -47.48
C ALA A 64 -4.14 23.46 -48.86
N ARG A 65 -3.21 24.23 -49.47
CA ARG A 65 -2.57 23.84 -50.74
C ARG A 65 -1.40 22.86 -50.56
N CYS A 66 -1.40 22.08 -49.50
CA CYS A 66 -0.40 21.04 -49.23
C CYS A 66 -0.99 19.65 -49.60
N ASN A 67 -0.11 18.70 -49.88
CA ASN A 67 -0.51 17.32 -50.20
C ASN A 67 -0.73 16.45 -48.95
N CYS A 68 -0.62 17.02 -47.76
CA CYS A 68 -0.67 16.26 -46.50
C CYS A 68 -2.07 16.09 -45.92
N SER A 69 -3.05 16.94 -46.30
CA SER A 69 -4.44 16.79 -45.89
C SER A 69 -5.35 17.48 -46.89
N LYS A 70 -6.44 16.81 -47.32
CA LYS A 70 -7.45 17.42 -48.19
C LYS A 70 -8.31 18.42 -47.43
N TYR A 71 -8.78 18.03 -46.24
CA TYR A 71 -9.60 18.85 -45.35
C TYR A 71 -9.19 18.65 -43.90
N PHE A 72 -9.28 19.70 -43.08
CA PHE A 72 -9.06 19.65 -41.64
C PHE A 72 -9.99 20.63 -40.92
N GLN A 73 -10.24 20.39 -39.64
CA GLN A 73 -11.07 21.25 -38.80
C GLN A 73 -10.18 22.09 -37.86
N ALA A 74 -10.65 23.28 -37.50
CA ALA A 74 -10.03 24.03 -36.43
C ALA A 74 -10.19 23.27 -35.10
N PRO A 75 -9.19 23.32 -34.20
CA PRO A 75 -9.31 22.73 -32.87
C PRO A 75 -10.36 23.49 -32.05
N ILE A 76 -11.22 22.75 -31.36
CA ILE A 76 -12.20 23.32 -30.43
C ILE A 76 -11.50 23.44 -29.05
N PRO A 77 -11.45 24.63 -28.44
CA PRO A 77 -10.87 24.77 -27.11
C PRO A 77 -11.53 23.83 -26.09
N GLY A 78 -10.71 23.14 -25.28
CA GLY A 78 -11.21 22.21 -24.28
C GLY A 78 -11.69 20.85 -24.82
N VAL A 79 -11.51 20.56 -26.12
CA VAL A 79 -11.95 19.33 -26.76
C VAL A 79 -10.78 18.64 -27.45
N PRO A 80 -10.57 17.33 -27.23
CA PRO A 80 -9.59 16.55 -27.96
C PRO A 80 -9.86 16.56 -29.48
N HIS A 81 -8.81 16.43 -30.27
CA HIS A 81 -8.97 16.33 -31.73
C HIS A 81 -9.97 15.20 -32.10
N GLN A 82 -11.00 15.56 -32.86
CA GLN A 82 -12.12 14.68 -33.23
C GLN A 82 -12.87 14.04 -32.02
N GLY A 83 -12.63 14.49 -30.79
CA GLY A 83 -13.27 13.95 -29.59
C GLY A 83 -14.77 14.25 -29.51
N SER A 84 -15.57 13.28 -29.04
CA SER A 84 -16.99 13.46 -28.70
C SER A 84 -17.21 13.88 -27.25
N TYR A 85 -16.13 13.95 -26.47
CA TYR A 85 -16.11 14.33 -25.05
C TYR A 85 -15.05 15.41 -24.83
N SER A 86 -15.34 16.36 -23.95
CA SER A 86 -14.38 17.41 -23.56
C SER A 86 -13.25 16.86 -22.70
N TYR A 87 -12.17 17.64 -22.51
CA TYR A 87 -11.09 17.28 -21.58
C TYR A 87 -11.58 17.22 -20.13
N GLU A 88 -12.58 18.02 -19.76
CA GLU A 88 -13.18 17.98 -18.41
C GLU A 88 -13.83 16.60 -18.12
N VAL A 89 -14.50 15.99 -19.12
CA VAL A 89 -15.00 14.60 -18.99
C VAL A 89 -13.84 13.64 -18.81
N ARG A 90 -12.77 13.75 -19.60
CA ARG A 90 -11.58 12.89 -19.47
C ARG A 90 -10.93 13.04 -18.09
N ASN A 91 -10.73 14.29 -17.64
CA ASN A 91 -10.14 14.58 -16.33
C ASN A 91 -11.00 14.06 -15.19
N SER A 92 -12.34 14.25 -15.26
CA SER A 92 -13.26 13.72 -14.24
C SER A 92 -13.18 12.20 -14.16
N VAL A 93 -13.15 11.51 -15.31
CA VAL A 93 -12.99 10.04 -15.36
C VAL A 93 -11.62 9.63 -14.85
N ALA A 94 -10.53 10.26 -15.28
CA ALA A 94 -9.18 9.96 -14.82
C ALA A 94 -9.03 10.12 -13.30
N ASN A 95 -9.52 11.24 -12.75
CA ASN A 95 -9.53 11.49 -11.31
C ASN A 95 -10.34 10.44 -10.54
N GLY A 96 -11.53 10.10 -11.00
CA GLY A 96 -12.35 9.04 -10.41
C GLY A 96 -11.64 7.69 -10.40
N LEU A 97 -10.91 7.36 -11.47
CA LEU A 97 -10.19 6.09 -11.59
C LEU A 97 -8.88 6.09 -10.78
N ILE A 98 -8.11 7.16 -10.77
CA ILE A 98 -6.75 7.20 -10.22
C ILE A 98 -6.78 7.70 -8.77
N ARG A 99 -7.27 8.93 -8.54
CA ARG A 99 -7.29 9.57 -7.23
C ARG A 99 -8.34 8.96 -6.30
N ASP A 100 -9.59 8.85 -6.77
CA ASP A 100 -10.72 8.35 -5.98
C ASP A 100 -10.77 6.80 -5.97
N ARG A 101 -9.94 6.14 -6.79
CA ARG A 101 -9.77 4.68 -6.86
C ARG A 101 -11.07 3.92 -7.14
N MET A 102 -12.00 4.52 -7.86
CA MET A 102 -13.31 3.94 -8.12
C MET A 102 -13.22 2.77 -9.12
N PRO A 103 -13.97 1.68 -8.89
CA PRO A 103 -14.17 0.64 -9.91
C PRO A 103 -14.87 1.23 -11.16
N TYR A 104 -14.56 0.72 -12.35
CA TYR A 104 -15.14 1.23 -13.61
C TYR A 104 -16.66 1.29 -13.59
N ARG A 105 -17.33 0.24 -13.12
CA ARG A 105 -18.79 0.20 -13.11
C ARG A 105 -19.38 1.25 -12.18
N LEU A 106 -18.83 1.39 -10.98
CA LEU A 106 -19.27 2.40 -10.03
C LEU A 106 -19.04 3.82 -10.59
N LEU A 107 -17.92 4.05 -11.28
CA LEU A 107 -17.65 5.35 -11.91
C LEU A 107 -18.65 5.65 -13.05
N ILE A 108 -19.08 4.64 -13.82
CA ILE A 108 -20.14 4.82 -14.84
C ILE A 108 -21.44 5.25 -14.17
N GLU A 109 -21.84 4.59 -13.09
CA GLU A 109 -23.03 4.94 -12.30
C GLU A 109 -22.92 6.36 -11.75
N ARG A 110 -21.81 6.71 -11.10
CA ARG A 110 -21.56 8.07 -10.64
C ARG A 110 -21.62 9.13 -11.73
N MET A 111 -20.99 8.89 -12.89
CA MET A 111 -21.05 9.84 -14.01
C MET A 111 -22.49 10.00 -14.56
N GLN A 112 -23.28 8.94 -14.50
CA GLN A 112 -24.70 8.99 -14.87
C GLN A 112 -25.54 9.76 -13.83
N GLU A 113 -25.28 9.58 -12.54
CA GLU A 113 -25.98 10.26 -11.46
C GLU A 113 -25.60 11.74 -11.36
N ASP A 114 -24.29 12.03 -11.32
CA ASP A 114 -23.79 13.38 -11.10
C ASP A 114 -23.96 14.29 -12.33
N TYR A 115 -23.80 13.75 -13.54
CA TYR A 115 -23.73 14.54 -14.78
C TYR A 115 -24.72 14.11 -15.86
N LEU A 116 -25.58 13.16 -15.59
CA LEU A 116 -26.50 12.56 -16.55
C LEU A 116 -25.76 12.06 -17.81
N LEU A 117 -24.53 11.58 -17.62
CA LEU A 117 -23.61 11.18 -18.68
C LEU A 117 -23.30 9.68 -18.63
N LYS A 118 -23.90 8.94 -19.57
CA LYS A 118 -23.67 7.50 -19.73
C LYS A 118 -22.39 7.25 -20.53
N LEU A 119 -21.36 6.66 -19.87
CA LEU A 119 -20.08 6.33 -20.48
C LEU A 119 -19.94 4.82 -20.69
N SER A 120 -19.12 4.43 -21.67
CA SER A 120 -18.78 3.02 -21.88
C SER A 120 -17.53 2.62 -21.10
N LEU A 121 -17.40 1.32 -20.76
CA LEU A 121 -16.18 0.76 -20.15
C LEU A 121 -14.93 1.04 -20.99
N GLY A 122 -15.05 0.92 -22.32
CA GLY A 122 -13.95 1.19 -23.24
C GLY A 122 -13.49 2.64 -23.17
N TYR A 123 -14.42 3.59 -23.05
CA TYR A 123 -14.06 5.01 -22.91
C TYR A 123 -13.35 5.29 -21.59
N LEU A 124 -13.79 4.70 -20.46
CA LEU A 124 -13.10 4.83 -19.19
C LEU A 124 -11.65 4.30 -19.27
N HIS A 125 -11.48 3.16 -19.91
CA HIS A 125 -10.15 2.59 -20.11
C HIS A 125 -9.28 3.49 -21.00
N HIS A 126 -9.83 4.05 -22.06
CA HIS A 126 -9.13 5.04 -22.89
C HIS A 126 -8.72 6.28 -22.08
N CYS A 127 -9.60 6.81 -21.21
CA CYS A 127 -9.23 7.93 -20.33
C CYS A 127 -8.10 7.57 -19.37
N PHE A 128 -8.09 6.34 -18.86
CA PHE A 128 -7.00 5.86 -18.00
C PHE A 128 -5.66 5.81 -18.75
N LEU A 129 -5.63 5.27 -19.98
CA LEU A 129 -4.43 5.23 -20.81
C LEU A 129 -3.95 6.64 -21.18
N TRP A 130 -4.87 7.50 -21.59
CA TRP A 130 -4.56 8.90 -21.88
C TRP A 130 -3.96 9.63 -20.68
N ALA A 131 -4.48 9.43 -19.47
CA ALA A 131 -3.92 10.05 -18.26
C ALA A 131 -2.48 9.57 -18.00
N HIS A 132 -2.19 8.30 -18.26
CA HIS A 132 -0.84 7.75 -18.16
C HIS A 132 0.13 8.43 -19.16
N GLU A 133 -0.31 8.66 -20.41
CA GLU A 133 0.49 9.34 -21.43
C GLU A 133 0.80 10.81 -21.10
N GLN A 134 0.03 11.43 -20.19
CA GLN A 134 0.29 12.83 -19.74
C GLN A 134 1.36 12.93 -18.65
N ILE A 135 1.80 11.81 -18.05
CA ILE A 135 2.76 11.83 -16.97
C ILE A 135 4.15 12.14 -17.52
N ASN A 136 4.70 13.29 -17.12
CA ASN A 136 6.11 13.59 -17.32
C ASN A 136 6.90 13.13 -16.08
N MET A 137 7.70 12.08 -16.20
CA MET A 137 8.44 11.50 -15.09
C MET A 137 9.63 12.36 -14.61
N GLU A 138 10.07 13.34 -15.38
CA GLU A 138 11.19 14.20 -15.02
C GLU A 138 10.81 15.26 -13.96
N GLU A 139 9.61 15.83 -14.03
CA GLU A 139 9.14 16.77 -13.00
C GLU A 139 9.07 16.15 -11.61
N PRO A 140 8.42 14.99 -11.40
CA PRO A 140 8.43 14.31 -10.11
C PRO A 140 9.84 14.00 -9.63
N TRP A 141 10.75 13.61 -10.52
CA TRP A 141 12.12 13.31 -10.14
C TRP A 141 12.91 14.53 -9.65
N ASN A 142 12.77 15.67 -10.32
CA ASN A 142 13.36 16.93 -9.86
C ASN A 142 12.83 17.32 -8.46
N PHE A 143 11.52 17.13 -8.23
CA PHE A 143 10.94 17.32 -6.91
C PHE A 143 11.58 16.39 -5.87
N VAL A 144 11.77 15.11 -6.20
CA VAL A 144 12.43 14.13 -5.31
C VAL A 144 13.82 14.61 -4.94
N LEU A 145 14.68 14.96 -5.92
CA LEU A 145 16.05 15.39 -5.65
C LEU A 145 16.14 16.64 -4.76
N LEU A 146 15.21 17.58 -4.92
CA LEU A 146 15.17 18.82 -4.13
C LEU A 146 14.66 18.62 -2.70
N ASN A 147 13.85 17.61 -2.46
CA ASN A 147 13.14 17.43 -1.20
C ASN A 147 13.49 16.12 -0.46
N PHE A 148 14.40 15.32 -1.01
CA PHE A 148 14.78 14.05 -0.39
C PHE A 148 15.50 14.27 0.94
N SER A 149 15.05 13.62 2.01
CA SER A 149 15.59 13.79 3.36
C SER A 149 16.92 13.08 3.62
N GLY A 150 17.39 12.25 2.70
CA GLY A 150 18.52 11.33 2.92
C GLY A 150 18.10 9.98 3.51
N VAL A 151 16.81 9.81 3.88
CA VAL A 151 16.29 8.56 4.44
C VAL A 151 15.44 7.83 3.40
N LEU A 152 15.86 6.63 3.02
CA LEU A 152 15.19 5.79 2.04
C LEU A 152 14.57 4.57 2.70
N CYS A 153 13.27 4.38 2.52
CA CYS A 153 12.58 3.16 2.94
C CYS A 153 12.23 2.32 1.71
N ILE A 154 12.65 1.05 1.68
CA ILE A 154 12.41 0.14 0.56
C ILE A 154 11.60 -1.07 1.02
N ASP A 155 10.61 -1.45 0.22
CA ASP A 155 9.75 -2.62 0.46
C ASP A 155 9.26 -3.22 -0.86
N GLU A 156 8.80 -4.47 -0.84
CA GLU A 156 8.32 -5.19 -2.00
C GLU A 156 6.81 -5.49 -1.91
N VAL A 157 6.14 -5.34 -3.05
CA VAL A 157 4.75 -5.77 -3.21
C VAL A 157 4.63 -6.79 -4.32
N HIS A 158 4.15 -7.98 -3.98
CA HIS A 158 3.91 -9.03 -4.97
C HIS A 158 2.52 -8.88 -5.61
N ASP A 159 2.47 -8.83 -6.95
CA ASP A 159 1.24 -8.77 -7.74
C ASP A 159 1.28 -9.74 -8.93
N SER A 160 0.41 -10.74 -8.90
CA SER A 160 0.14 -11.63 -10.06
C SER A 160 1.39 -12.26 -10.69
N GLY A 161 2.37 -12.63 -9.85
CA GLY A 161 3.63 -13.26 -10.26
C GLY A 161 4.72 -12.27 -10.69
N ARG A 162 4.52 -10.97 -10.41
CA ARG A 162 5.54 -9.92 -10.53
C ARG A 162 5.74 -9.25 -9.18
N THR A 163 6.84 -8.56 -9.02
CA THR A 163 7.15 -7.77 -7.82
C THR A 163 7.26 -6.31 -8.19
N ILE A 164 6.70 -5.46 -7.35
CA ILE A 164 6.91 -4.02 -7.42
C ILE A 164 7.81 -3.63 -6.27
N LEU A 165 8.96 -3.08 -6.59
CA LEU A 165 9.89 -2.48 -5.64
C LEU A 165 9.43 -1.04 -5.41
N PHE A 166 9.22 -0.66 -4.15
CA PHE A 166 8.88 0.71 -3.75
C PHE A 166 10.01 1.31 -2.93
N ALA A 167 10.38 2.53 -3.28
CA ALA A 167 11.27 3.37 -2.50
C ALA A 167 10.53 4.65 -2.08
N THR A 168 10.52 4.97 -0.79
CA THR A 168 9.83 6.13 -0.23
C THR A 168 10.72 6.92 0.69
N ASP A 169 10.47 8.22 0.82
CA ASP A 169 11.02 9.07 1.87
C ASP A 169 10.03 9.09 3.04
N PRO A 170 10.34 8.46 4.18
CA PRO A 170 9.44 8.40 5.32
C PRO A 170 9.32 9.74 6.07
N LEU A 171 10.31 10.64 5.98
CA LEU A 171 10.31 11.91 6.69
C LEU A 171 9.44 12.94 5.96
N ASN A 172 9.55 13.00 4.65
CA ASN A 172 8.79 13.94 3.82
C ASN A 172 7.54 13.32 3.18
N ASN A 173 7.24 12.05 3.51
CA ASN A 173 6.01 11.33 3.17
C ASN A 173 5.68 11.31 1.67
N PHE A 174 6.64 10.97 0.82
CA PHE A 174 6.40 10.78 -0.60
C PHE A 174 7.09 9.53 -1.17
N THR A 175 6.60 9.07 -2.32
CA THR A 175 7.24 8.00 -3.09
C THR A 175 8.42 8.57 -3.87
N VAL A 176 9.62 8.04 -3.61
CA VAL A 176 10.86 8.40 -4.30
C VAL A 176 10.87 7.76 -5.69
N SER A 177 10.63 6.45 -5.75
CA SER A 177 10.61 5.70 -7.00
C SER A 177 9.90 4.36 -6.82
N PHE A 178 9.59 3.73 -7.93
CA PHE A 178 9.13 2.34 -7.96
C PHE A 178 9.61 1.65 -9.23
N ALA A 179 9.72 0.31 -9.19
CA ALA A 179 10.03 -0.50 -10.35
C ALA A 179 9.19 -1.77 -10.37
N LEU A 180 8.64 -2.11 -11.54
CA LEU A 180 7.99 -3.40 -11.75
C LEU A 180 9.03 -4.39 -12.27
N VAL A 181 9.27 -5.46 -11.51
CA VAL A 181 10.23 -6.51 -11.84
C VAL A 181 9.53 -7.84 -12.00
N GLU A 182 10.09 -8.70 -12.86
CA GLU A 182 9.49 -10.03 -13.10
C GLU A 182 9.78 -11.00 -11.96
N GLN A 183 10.92 -10.84 -11.31
CA GLN A 183 11.37 -11.68 -10.19
C GLN A 183 11.91 -10.81 -9.05
N ASN A 184 11.71 -11.26 -7.83
CA ASN A 184 12.31 -10.64 -6.65
C ASN A 184 13.65 -11.29 -6.37
N ASP A 185 14.68 -10.88 -7.12
CA ASP A 185 16.03 -11.39 -7.02
C ASP A 185 17.06 -10.26 -6.88
N GLN A 186 18.30 -10.65 -6.62
CA GLN A 186 19.41 -9.73 -6.41
C GLN A 186 19.66 -8.83 -7.63
N ALA A 187 19.59 -9.39 -8.85
CA ALA A 187 19.90 -8.63 -10.07
C ALA A 187 18.90 -7.47 -10.30
N HIS A 188 17.61 -7.71 -10.10
CA HIS A 188 16.59 -6.67 -10.25
C HIS A 188 16.68 -5.62 -9.12
N MET A 189 17.00 -6.04 -7.90
CA MET A 189 17.22 -5.11 -6.79
C MET A 189 18.43 -4.23 -7.07
N ASP A 190 19.56 -4.81 -7.50
CA ASP A 190 20.78 -4.06 -7.85
C ASP A 190 20.52 -3.08 -8.98
N GLN A 191 19.78 -3.46 -10.01
CA GLN A 191 19.39 -2.56 -11.10
C GLN A 191 18.54 -1.39 -10.61
N PHE A 192 17.60 -1.66 -9.68
CA PHE A 192 16.77 -0.62 -9.09
C PHE A 192 17.62 0.37 -8.27
N LEU A 193 18.48 -0.11 -7.39
CA LEU A 193 19.36 0.73 -6.57
C LEU A 193 20.36 1.52 -7.43
N GLN A 194 20.93 0.89 -8.45
CA GLN A 194 21.81 1.56 -9.42
C GLN A 194 21.08 2.71 -10.11
N THR A 195 19.85 2.48 -10.55
CA THR A 195 19.04 3.53 -11.20
C THR A 195 18.83 4.73 -10.28
N LEU A 196 18.55 4.50 -8.99
CA LEU A 196 18.41 5.59 -8.01
C LEU A 196 19.72 6.36 -7.83
N LYS A 197 20.86 5.65 -7.76
CA LYS A 197 22.19 6.25 -7.62
C LYS A 197 22.57 7.05 -8.85
N ASP A 198 22.40 6.50 -10.05
CA ASP A 198 22.73 7.14 -11.32
C ASP A 198 21.92 8.41 -11.56
N ARG A 199 20.70 8.44 -11.05
CA ARG A 199 19.83 9.63 -11.08
C ARG A 199 20.15 10.64 -9.98
N GLY A 200 21.21 10.44 -9.22
CA GLY A 200 21.75 11.41 -8.26
C GLY A 200 21.16 11.36 -6.86
N LEU A 201 20.44 10.28 -6.50
CA LEU A 201 19.93 10.14 -5.13
C LEU A 201 21.08 9.86 -4.17
N ASP A 202 21.19 10.66 -3.10
CA ASP A 202 22.18 10.49 -2.04
C ASP A 202 21.50 9.98 -0.75
N VAL A 203 21.76 8.72 -0.40
CA VAL A 203 21.09 8.04 0.71
C VAL A 203 22.04 7.94 1.90
N GLN A 204 21.63 8.46 3.05
CA GLN A 204 22.36 8.39 4.31
C GLN A 204 21.88 7.22 5.18
N VAL A 205 20.57 6.97 5.21
CA VAL A 205 19.98 5.86 5.94
C VAL A 205 19.02 5.10 5.03
N ALA A 206 19.12 3.76 4.99
CA ALA A 206 18.14 2.91 4.33
C ALA A 206 17.39 2.05 5.36
N ILE A 207 16.07 2.01 5.27
CA ILE A 207 15.19 1.19 6.11
C ILE A 207 14.62 0.06 5.25
N THR A 208 14.83 -1.21 5.64
CA THR A 208 14.33 -2.38 4.91
C THR A 208 13.75 -3.45 5.84
N ASP A 209 13.06 -4.43 5.30
CA ASP A 209 12.50 -5.56 6.06
C ASP A 209 13.55 -6.60 6.53
N GLY A 210 14.79 -6.46 6.09
CA GLY A 210 15.89 -7.38 6.41
C GLY A 210 15.95 -8.60 5.48
N SER A 211 15.36 -8.53 4.28
CA SER A 211 15.58 -9.49 3.22
C SER A 211 17.09 -9.59 2.90
N PRO A 212 17.60 -10.79 2.57
CA PRO A 212 19.00 -10.96 2.17
C PRO A 212 19.38 -10.16 0.93
N LEU A 213 18.43 -9.73 0.12
CA LEU A 213 18.63 -8.92 -1.08
C LEU A 213 19.26 -7.55 -0.80
N TYR A 214 19.15 -7.03 0.42
CA TYR A 214 19.67 -5.71 0.78
C TYR A 214 21.07 -5.73 1.41
N LYS A 215 21.51 -6.88 1.96
CA LYS A 215 22.59 -6.96 2.94
C LYS A 215 23.91 -6.35 2.46
N ASP A 216 24.29 -6.65 1.22
CA ASP A 216 25.60 -6.23 0.67
C ASP A 216 25.42 -5.18 -0.44
N SER A 217 24.22 -5.06 -1.00
CA SER A 217 23.94 -4.17 -2.13
C SER A 217 23.93 -2.70 -1.73
N LEU A 218 23.25 -2.35 -0.63
CA LEU A 218 23.07 -0.95 -0.23
C LEU A 218 24.40 -0.22 -0.04
N GLN A 219 25.36 -0.81 0.68
CA GLN A 219 26.67 -0.22 0.92
C GLN A 219 27.58 -0.18 -0.33
N SER A 220 27.30 -1.01 -1.35
CA SER A 220 28.03 -0.93 -2.62
C SER A 220 27.67 0.33 -3.41
N TYR A 221 26.47 0.86 -3.26
CA TYR A 221 26.00 2.09 -3.91
C TYR A 221 26.27 3.34 -3.09
N TRP A 222 26.10 3.27 -1.77
CA TRP A 222 26.32 4.39 -0.82
C TRP A 222 27.23 3.93 0.32
N LYS A 223 28.52 4.25 0.23
CA LYS A 223 29.58 3.73 1.13
C LYS A 223 29.34 4.05 2.61
N ASP A 224 28.83 5.23 2.89
CA ASP A 224 28.63 5.74 4.26
C ASP A 224 27.18 5.53 4.75
N LEU A 225 26.40 4.74 4.00
CA LEU A 225 25.01 4.47 4.35
C LEU A 225 24.89 3.64 5.61
N GLU A 226 24.04 4.09 6.54
CA GLU A 226 23.60 3.30 7.67
C GLU A 226 22.34 2.49 7.32
N HIS A 227 22.38 1.18 7.55
CA HIS A 227 21.27 0.29 7.25
C HIS A 227 20.45 -0.01 8.50
N GLN A 228 19.22 0.47 8.55
CA GLN A 228 18.22 0.20 9.59
C GLN A 228 17.33 -0.98 9.19
N LEU A 229 17.30 -2.02 10.01
CA LEU A 229 16.29 -3.08 9.89
C LEU A 229 14.95 -2.62 10.47
N CYS A 230 13.87 -2.81 9.73
CA CYS A 230 12.53 -2.49 10.19
C CYS A 230 12.15 -3.35 11.41
N ILE A 231 12.00 -2.72 12.57
CA ILE A 231 11.67 -3.41 13.82
C ILE A 231 10.30 -4.06 13.76
N PHE A 232 9.36 -3.51 13.00
CA PHE A 232 8.04 -4.13 12.85
C PHE A 232 8.13 -5.55 12.27
N HIS A 233 8.91 -5.75 11.21
CA HIS A 233 9.09 -7.07 10.59
C HIS A 233 9.78 -8.04 11.55
N VAL A 234 10.83 -7.60 12.26
CA VAL A 234 11.49 -8.43 13.27
C VAL A 234 10.57 -8.77 14.43
N SER A 235 9.82 -7.79 14.95
CA SER A 235 8.83 -8.01 16.00
C SER A 235 7.75 -8.99 15.59
N LYS A 236 7.23 -8.88 14.37
CA LYS A 236 6.26 -9.82 13.79
C LYS A 236 6.79 -11.25 13.76
N GLU A 237 8.04 -11.43 13.32
CA GLU A 237 8.68 -12.75 13.32
C GLU A 237 8.86 -13.31 14.74
N VAL A 238 9.33 -12.48 15.69
CA VAL A 238 9.47 -12.85 17.11
C VAL A 238 8.13 -13.20 17.73
N ASN A 239 7.10 -12.39 17.49
CA ASN A 239 5.74 -12.67 17.99
C ASN A 239 5.18 -13.98 17.42
N ASN A 240 5.41 -14.26 16.14
CA ASN A 240 5.00 -15.53 15.55
C ASN A 240 5.68 -16.73 16.21
N LEU A 241 6.98 -16.63 16.53
CA LEU A 241 7.69 -17.68 17.26
C LEU A 241 7.13 -17.89 18.67
N ILE A 242 6.79 -16.82 19.37
CA ILE A 242 6.16 -16.85 20.70
C ILE A 242 4.78 -17.53 20.58
N LEU A 243 3.94 -17.10 19.65
CA LEU A 243 2.62 -17.66 19.43
C LEU A 243 2.66 -19.15 19.03
N ASP A 244 3.69 -19.57 18.29
CA ASP A 244 3.93 -21.01 18.01
C ASP A 244 4.25 -21.78 19.29
N GLY A 245 5.01 -21.18 20.22
CA GLY A 245 5.25 -21.73 21.56
C GLY A 245 3.96 -21.86 22.36
N VAL A 246 3.14 -20.80 22.40
CA VAL A 246 1.81 -20.83 23.04
C VAL A 246 0.92 -21.91 22.45
N ARG A 247 0.93 -22.05 21.11
CA ARG A 247 0.20 -23.11 20.40
C ARG A 247 0.68 -24.52 20.80
N ALA A 248 1.98 -24.71 20.97
CA ALA A 248 2.54 -25.97 21.42
C ALA A 248 2.08 -26.32 22.85
N ILE A 249 2.07 -25.35 23.77
CA ILE A 249 1.57 -25.52 25.15
C ILE A 249 0.08 -25.89 25.14
N LYS A 250 -0.74 -25.12 24.45
CA LYS A 250 -2.17 -25.41 24.27
C LYS A 250 -2.41 -26.84 23.77
N ASN A 251 -1.66 -27.26 22.74
CA ASN A 251 -1.81 -28.62 22.18
C ASN A 251 -1.41 -29.71 23.17
N ARG A 252 -0.37 -29.45 24.00
CA ARG A 252 0.04 -30.37 25.09
C ARG A 252 -1.08 -30.51 26.12
N ILE A 253 -1.67 -29.41 26.59
CA ILE A 253 -2.79 -29.40 27.56
C ILE A 253 -3.99 -30.16 26.99
N LYS A 254 -4.35 -29.89 25.72
CA LYS A 254 -5.45 -30.59 25.02
C LYS A 254 -5.23 -32.10 24.95
N ARG A 255 -3.99 -32.54 24.68
CA ARG A 255 -3.62 -33.98 24.65
C ARG A 255 -3.73 -34.62 26.03
N GLN A 256 -3.34 -33.94 27.09
CA GLN A 256 -3.51 -34.44 28.48
C GLN A 256 -4.97 -34.70 28.82
N GLY A 257 -5.90 -33.83 28.37
CA GLY A 257 -7.33 -34.02 28.57
C GLY A 257 -7.93 -35.19 27.80
N ASN A 258 -7.24 -35.67 26.77
CA ASN A 258 -7.67 -36.80 25.97
C ASN A 258 -7.09 -38.17 26.46
N LYS A 259 -5.98 -38.13 27.23
CA LYS A 259 -5.41 -39.34 27.85
C LYS A 259 -6.33 -39.81 28.96
N GLY A 260 -6.96 -40.98 28.78
CA GLY A 260 -7.84 -41.60 29.78
C GLY A 260 -9.32 -41.64 29.43
N ARG A 261 -9.77 -41.01 28.37
CA ARG A 261 -11.15 -41.19 27.88
C ARG A 261 -11.25 -42.50 27.10
N LYS A 262 -11.56 -43.61 27.80
CA LYS A 262 -12.17 -44.78 27.14
C LYS A 262 -13.44 -44.30 26.45
N LYS A 263 -13.59 -44.56 25.13
CA LYS A 263 -14.81 -44.25 24.38
C LYS A 263 -15.97 -44.96 25.05
N ARG A 264 -16.72 -44.30 25.94
CA ARG A 264 -17.98 -44.81 26.44
C ARG A 264 -19.02 -44.60 25.34
N ARG A 265 -19.58 -45.69 24.84
CA ARG A 265 -20.76 -45.68 23.95
C ARG A 265 -21.94 -45.17 24.79
N GLY A 266 -22.56 -44.07 24.41
CA GLY A 266 -23.76 -43.50 25.01
C GLY A 266 -23.69 -42.00 25.22
N ARG A 267 -24.84 -41.33 25.21
CA ARG A 267 -24.98 -39.88 25.41
C ARG A 267 -24.71 -39.54 26.90
N PRO A 268 -23.77 -38.63 27.24
CA PRO A 268 -23.49 -38.29 28.64
C PRO A 268 -24.71 -37.70 29.31
N ASN A 269 -24.98 -38.10 30.56
CA ASN A 269 -26.06 -37.54 31.36
C ASN A 269 -25.73 -36.08 31.74
N GLN A 270 -26.52 -35.13 31.26
CA GLN A 270 -26.29 -33.67 31.44
C GLN A 270 -26.22 -33.25 32.92
N LYS A 271 -26.94 -33.94 33.85
CA LYS A 271 -26.87 -33.66 35.28
C LYS A 271 -25.51 -33.99 35.88
N ILE A 272 -24.88 -35.08 35.48
CA ILE A 272 -23.52 -35.47 35.94
C ILE A 272 -22.47 -34.53 35.37
N GLN A 273 -22.67 -34.02 34.16
CA GLN A 273 -21.77 -33.09 33.51
C GLN A 273 -21.79 -31.70 34.22
N LYS A 274 -22.95 -31.18 34.58
CA LYS A 274 -23.11 -29.94 35.34
C LYS A 274 -22.58 -30.03 36.78
N GLN A 275 -22.70 -31.18 37.46
CA GLN A 275 -22.13 -31.38 38.79
C GLN A 275 -20.61 -31.46 38.81
N ARG A 276 -19.98 -32.04 37.76
CA ARG A 276 -18.53 -32.09 37.61
C ARG A 276 -17.95 -30.69 37.32
N GLN A 277 -18.59 -29.89 36.48
CA GLN A 277 -18.17 -28.51 36.18
C GLN A 277 -18.18 -27.60 37.42
N ARG A 278 -19.09 -27.84 38.40
CA ARG A 278 -19.12 -27.05 39.64
C ARG A 278 -18.04 -27.46 40.68
N ARG A 279 -17.39 -28.61 40.53
CA ARG A 279 -16.41 -29.14 41.51
C ARG A 279 -14.96 -29.08 41.08
N GLU A 280 -14.63 -28.97 39.81
CA GLU A 280 -13.26 -29.22 39.30
C GLU A 280 -12.59 -28.05 38.54
N GLY A 281 -13.19 -26.84 38.51
CA GLY A 281 -12.64 -25.73 37.69
C GLY A 281 -12.69 -26.04 36.17
N LEU A 282 -11.95 -25.31 35.37
CA LEU A 282 -11.89 -25.46 33.92
C LEU A 282 -11.32 -26.84 33.53
N SER A 283 -12.04 -27.59 32.70
CA SER A 283 -11.52 -28.84 32.11
C SER A 283 -10.29 -28.55 31.23
N LYS A 284 -9.40 -29.54 31.03
CA LYS A 284 -8.22 -29.38 30.14
C LYS A 284 -8.56 -28.92 28.73
N LYS A 285 -9.76 -29.23 28.23
CA LYS A 285 -10.26 -28.75 26.94
C LYS A 285 -10.59 -27.25 26.99
N GLU A 286 -11.26 -26.81 28.06
CA GLU A 286 -11.61 -25.42 28.29
C GLU A 286 -10.37 -24.59 28.59
N GLN A 287 -9.41 -25.08 29.38
CA GLN A 287 -8.10 -24.45 29.60
C GLN A 287 -7.35 -24.23 28.27
N ALA A 288 -7.33 -25.23 27.40
CA ALA A 288 -6.69 -25.10 26.10
C ALA A 288 -7.42 -24.13 25.16
N ALA A 289 -8.75 -24.05 25.24
CA ALA A 289 -9.54 -23.07 24.49
C ALA A 289 -9.27 -21.66 25.03
N PHE A 290 -9.29 -21.45 26.33
CA PHE A 290 -9.02 -20.17 26.97
C PHE A 290 -7.65 -19.61 26.57
N ILE A 291 -6.58 -20.42 26.63
CA ILE A 291 -5.24 -20.01 26.17
C ILE A 291 -5.25 -19.62 24.68
N TRP A 292 -6.03 -20.32 23.87
CA TRP A 292 -6.12 -20.03 22.43
C TRP A 292 -6.83 -18.71 22.14
N ASP A 293 -7.91 -18.47 22.84
CA ASP A 293 -8.74 -17.28 22.62
C ASP A 293 -8.07 -16.00 23.13
N HIS A 294 -7.13 -16.13 24.09
CA HIS A 294 -6.40 -14.99 24.70
C HIS A 294 -4.90 -14.98 24.36
N GLN A 295 -4.45 -15.74 23.35
CA GLN A 295 -3.01 -15.89 23.03
C GLN A 295 -2.31 -14.57 22.66
N ASP A 296 -3.03 -13.61 22.11
CA ASP A 296 -2.51 -12.27 21.75
C ASP A 296 -2.07 -11.46 22.96
N LEU A 297 -2.64 -11.70 24.14
CA LEU A 297 -2.23 -11.05 25.38
C LEU A 297 -0.77 -11.32 25.72
N ILE A 298 -0.19 -12.44 25.30
CA ILE A 298 1.23 -12.77 25.51
C ILE A 298 2.16 -11.84 24.74
N VAL A 299 1.74 -11.32 23.60
CA VAL A 299 2.58 -10.52 22.69
C VAL A 299 2.24 -9.03 22.68
N ARG A 300 1.11 -8.61 23.28
CA ARG A 300 0.76 -7.20 23.40
C ARG A 300 1.59 -6.50 24.49
N LYS A 301 1.80 -5.19 24.38
CA LYS A 301 2.49 -4.42 25.40
C LYS A 301 1.67 -4.33 26.68
N GLN A 302 2.35 -4.20 27.81
CA GLN A 302 1.69 -4.14 29.12
C GLN A 302 0.77 -2.92 29.25
N GLU A 303 1.19 -1.78 28.71
CA GLU A 303 0.47 -0.52 28.76
C GLU A 303 -0.82 -0.50 27.89
N GLU A 304 -0.96 -1.48 27.02
CA GLU A 304 -2.09 -1.61 26.10
C GLU A 304 -3.18 -2.54 26.64
N LEU A 305 -2.96 -3.18 27.80
CA LEU A 305 -3.91 -4.14 28.37
C LEU A 305 -4.88 -3.43 29.33
N SER A 306 -6.18 -3.78 29.21
CA SER A 306 -7.20 -3.42 30.18
C SER A 306 -7.07 -4.26 31.48
N GLU A 307 -7.72 -3.84 32.55
CA GLU A 307 -7.74 -4.58 33.81
C GLU A 307 -8.25 -6.01 33.63
N GLN A 308 -9.31 -6.20 32.85
CA GLN A 308 -9.87 -7.53 32.56
C GLN A 308 -8.87 -8.41 31.81
N GLU A 309 -8.15 -7.85 30.82
CA GLU A 309 -7.14 -8.58 30.06
C GLU A 309 -5.92 -8.95 30.91
N ILE A 310 -5.61 -8.18 31.94
CA ILE A 310 -4.57 -8.51 32.93
C ILE A 310 -5.03 -9.70 33.78
N GLU A 311 -6.29 -9.73 34.24
CA GLU A 311 -6.84 -10.86 34.99
C GLU A 311 -6.86 -12.14 34.13
N ASP A 312 -7.25 -12.03 32.84
CA ASP A 312 -7.22 -13.15 31.90
C ASP A 312 -5.80 -13.66 31.66
N LEU A 313 -4.82 -12.76 31.59
CA LEU A 313 -3.40 -13.12 31.47
C LEU A 313 -2.88 -13.87 32.72
N GLU A 314 -3.25 -13.41 33.94
CA GLU A 314 -2.91 -14.13 35.17
C GLU A 314 -3.55 -15.52 35.22
N LEU A 315 -4.80 -15.65 34.80
CA LEU A 315 -5.45 -16.95 34.70
C LEU A 315 -4.73 -17.88 33.67
N MET A 316 -4.24 -17.32 32.55
CA MET A 316 -3.40 -18.08 31.62
C MET A 316 -2.13 -18.60 32.30
N PHE A 317 -1.50 -17.80 33.16
CA PHE A 317 -0.30 -18.18 33.89
C PHE A 317 -0.58 -19.26 34.97
N ASP A 318 -1.76 -19.23 35.60
CA ASP A 318 -2.16 -20.27 36.54
C ASP A 318 -2.42 -21.61 35.81
N ILE A 319 -2.97 -21.56 34.59
CA ILE A 319 -3.17 -22.74 33.76
C ILE A 319 -1.85 -23.32 33.24
N ALA A 320 -0.92 -22.45 32.83
CA ALA A 320 0.36 -22.82 32.23
C ALA A 320 1.47 -21.83 32.61
N PRO A 321 2.17 -22.06 33.75
CA PRO A 321 3.18 -21.15 34.27
C PRO A 321 4.32 -20.84 33.29
N GLU A 322 4.64 -21.72 32.38
CA GLU A 322 5.64 -21.51 31.35
C GLU A 322 5.31 -20.35 30.37
N LEU A 323 4.04 -19.92 30.29
CA LEU A 323 3.66 -18.76 29.51
C LEU A 323 4.27 -17.46 30.07
N LYS A 324 4.62 -17.41 31.36
CA LYS A 324 5.32 -16.27 31.97
C LYS A 324 6.66 -15.98 31.29
N GLU A 325 7.39 -17.03 30.91
CA GLU A 325 8.67 -16.87 30.21
C GLU A 325 8.51 -16.21 28.83
N PHE A 326 7.50 -16.63 28.07
CA PHE A 326 7.18 -16.03 26.77
C PHE A 326 6.79 -14.56 26.92
N ARG A 327 5.96 -14.25 27.93
CA ARG A 327 5.54 -12.88 28.23
C ARG A 327 6.73 -12.02 28.64
N GLN A 328 7.58 -12.48 29.56
CA GLN A 328 8.78 -11.77 30.01
C GLN A 328 9.74 -11.51 28.86
N PHE A 329 9.98 -12.51 28.01
CA PHE A 329 10.81 -12.36 26.83
C PHE A 329 10.27 -11.25 25.90
N ASN A 330 8.97 -11.29 25.62
CA ASN A 330 8.33 -10.32 24.73
C ASN A 330 8.43 -8.89 25.26
N GLN A 331 8.14 -8.66 26.55
CA GLN A 331 8.26 -7.34 27.17
C GLN A 331 9.70 -6.84 27.18
N GLN A 332 10.67 -7.71 27.48
CA GLN A 332 12.10 -7.37 27.40
C GLN A 332 12.52 -7.03 25.97
N PHE A 333 12.02 -7.79 24.98
CA PHE A 333 12.31 -7.53 23.59
C PHE A 333 11.82 -6.14 23.16
N TYR A 334 10.59 -5.74 23.50
CA TYR A 334 10.07 -4.41 23.14
C TYR A 334 10.86 -3.27 23.80
N ARG A 335 11.32 -3.44 25.04
CA ARG A 335 12.14 -2.44 25.76
C ARG A 335 13.46 -2.13 25.07
N LEU A 336 14.02 -3.07 24.29
CA LEU A 336 15.25 -2.83 23.52
C LEU A 336 15.11 -1.72 22.48
N PHE A 337 13.87 -1.41 22.08
CA PHE A 337 13.57 -0.51 20.96
C PHE A 337 12.62 0.63 21.35
N GLU A 338 12.58 1.00 22.61
CA GLU A 338 11.80 2.15 23.07
C GLU A 338 12.39 3.45 22.50
N LYS A 339 11.53 4.43 22.19
CA LYS A 339 11.98 5.76 21.77
C LYS A 339 12.64 6.48 22.96
N GLY A 340 13.69 7.25 22.68
CA GLY A 340 14.36 8.08 23.70
C GLY A 340 15.41 7.37 24.54
N ILE A 341 15.69 6.09 24.29
CA ILE A 341 16.83 5.41 24.89
C ILE A 341 18.09 5.60 24.03
N THR A 342 19.26 5.50 24.65
CA THR A 342 20.54 5.54 23.91
C THR A 342 20.87 4.17 23.31
N ASN A 343 21.76 4.13 22.32
CA ASN A 343 22.31 2.88 21.78
C ASN A 343 22.89 1.98 22.87
N GLN A 344 23.59 2.56 23.87
CA GLN A 344 24.12 1.81 24.99
C GLN A 344 23.02 1.24 25.88
N SER A 345 21.97 2.01 26.15
CA SER A 345 20.82 1.56 26.95
C SER A 345 20.04 0.43 26.24
N ALA A 346 20.07 0.36 24.91
CA ALA A 346 19.51 -0.76 24.15
C ALA A 346 20.41 -2.02 24.23
N ARG A 347 21.75 -1.85 24.20
CA ARG A 347 22.71 -2.96 24.26
C ARG A 347 22.78 -3.63 25.63
N ASN A 348 22.65 -2.85 26.71
CA ASN A 348 22.79 -3.35 28.09
C ASN A 348 21.81 -4.50 28.42
N PRO A 349 20.51 -4.39 28.22
CA PRO A 349 19.57 -5.47 28.54
C PRO A 349 19.61 -6.64 27.54
N ARG A 350 20.19 -6.46 26.34
CA ARG A 350 20.34 -7.51 25.35
C ARG A 350 21.21 -8.68 25.84
N THR A 351 22.36 -8.38 26.46
CA THR A 351 23.31 -9.41 26.92
C THR A 351 22.70 -10.35 27.96
N PRO A 352 22.02 -9.89 29.02
CA PRO A 352 21.29 -10.75 29.94
C PRO A 352 20.21 -11.61 29.27
N MET A 353 19.48 -11.05 28.28
CA MET A 353 18.50 -11.84 27.54
C MET A 353 19.13 -12.99 26.77
N LEU A 354 20.26 -12.75 26.11
CA LEU A 354 20.98 -13.78 25.33
C LEU A 354 21.52 -14.90 26.23
N ASN A 355 21.92 -14.59 27.45
CA ASN A 355 22.56 -15.52 28.39
C ASN A 355 21.57 -16.20 29.35
N LYS A 356 20.28 -15.91 29.26
CA LYS A 356 19.28 -16.50 30.17
C LYS A 356 18.99 -17.94 29.78
N ASP A 357 19.40 -18.90 30.65
CA ASP A 357 19.27 -20.35 30.41
C ASP A 357 17.84 -20.78 30.06
N ALA A 358 16.84 -20.23 30.74
CA ALA A 358 15.43 -20.50 30.45
C ALA A 358 15.03 -20.19 28.99
N TYR A 359 15.58 -19.08 28.46
CA TYR A 359 15.30 -18.71 27.06
C TYR A 359 16.06 -19.58 26.07
N GLN A 360 17.29 -19.98 26.40
CA GLN A 360 18.08 -20.87 25.55
C GLN A 360 17.52 -22.31 25.53
N ALA A 361 17.01 -22.80 26.66
CA ALA A 361 16.39 -24.11 26.80
C ALA A 361 15.05 -24.22 26.04
N ASN A 362 14.34 -23.11 25.85
CA ASN A 362 13.08 -23.08 25.12
C ASN A 362 13.33 -22.95 23.63
N THR A 363 12.94 -23.96 22.84
CA THR A 363 13.21 -24.02 21.39
C THR A 363 12.67 -22.85 20.61
N PHE A 364 11.53 -22.26 21.00
CA PHE A 364 10.91 -21.10 20.36
C PHE A 364 11.65 -19.81 20.72
N LEU A 365 11.94 -19.61 22.02
CA LEU A 365 12.67 -18.44 22.50
C LEU A 365 14.13 -18.46 22.02
N ALA A 366 14.79 -19.61 21.98
CA ALA A 366 16.13 -19.76 21.40
C ALA A 366 16.18 -19.32 19.92
N ARG A 367 15.13 -19.62 19.15
CA ARG A 367 15.00 -19.14 17.75
C ARG A 367 14.79 -17.61 17.71
N ALA A 368 14.01 -17.06 18.62
CA ALA A 368 13.80 -15.61 18.73
C ALA A 368 15.11 -14.89 19.14
N LEU A 369 15.91 -15.46 20.06
CA LEU A 369 17.23 -14.93 20.44
C LEU A 369 18.20 -14.84 19.24
N LYS A 370 18.11 -15.75 18.25
CA LYS A 370 18.92 -15.66 17.03
C LYS A 370 18.67 -14.38 16.23
N LYS A 371 17.51 -13.75 16.37
CA LYS A 371 17.21 -12.44 15.75
C LYS A 371 17.98 -11.29 16.44
N LEU A 372 18.36 -11.46 17.70
CA LEU A 372 19.10 -10.47 18.48
C LEU A 372 20.64 -10.65 18.40
N ARG A 373 21.18 -11.43 17.45
CA ARG A 373 22.61 -11.54 17.23
C ARG A 373 23.23 -10.18 16.93
N LYS A 374 24.51 -10.01 17.29
CA LYS A 374 25.18 -8.72 17.24
C LYS A 374 25.10 -8.08 15.82
N ASP A 375 25.36 -8.87 14.79
CA ASP A 375 25.33 -8.45 13.39
C ASP A 375 23.97 -7.85 12.97
N LYS A 376 22.87 -8.47 13.41
CA LYS A 376 21.51 -7.96 13.12
C LYS A 376 21.06 -6.89 14.07
N PHE A 377 21.42 -7.01 15.34
CA PHE A 377 20.97 -6.09 16.39
C PHE A 377 21.48 -4.67 16.15
N GLU A 378 22.75 -4.50 15.73
CA GLU A 378 23.30 -3.17 15.43
C GLU A 378 22.48 -2.47 14.33
N HIS A 379 22.03 -3.20 13.31
CA HIS A 379 21.13 -2.66 12.27
C HIS A 379 19.71 -2.38 12.79
N MET A 380 19.27 -2.95 13.89
CA MET A 380 17.96 -2.65 14.49
C MET A 380 17.94 -1.37 15.31
N ILE A 381 19.09 -0.90 15.78
CA ILE A 381 19.21 0.27 16.69
C ILE A 381 19.80 1.50 16.00
N VAL A 382 20.00 1.50 14.69
CA VAL A 382 20.50 2.66 13.91
C VAL A 382 19.63 3.89 14.18
N PHE A 383 18.31 3.73 14.20
CA PHE A 383 17.35 4.81 14.45
C PHE A 383 17.59 5.57 15.76
N LEU A 384 18.23 4.95 16.79
CA LEU A 384 18.54 5.60 18.04
C LEU A 384 19.68 6.63 17.92
N GLY A 385 20.46 6.57 16.85
CA GLY A 385 21.51 7.54 16.52
C GLY A 385 21.00 8.73 15.70
N TRP A 386 19.73 8.71 15.25
CA TRP A 386 19.14 9.70 14.37
C TRP A 386 17.87 10.30 14.99
N GLU A 387 17.78 11.61 15.04
CA GLU A 387 16.68 12.32 15.72
C GLU A 387 15.31 12.04 15.08
N ASN A 388 15.26 11.89 13.77
CA ASN A 388 14.02 11.80 12.99
C ASN A 388 13.83 10.48 12.24
N VAL A 389 14.71 9.49 12.38
CA VAL A 389 14.57 8.20 11.70
C VAL A 389 13.60 7.31 12.47
N ASP A 390 12.58 6.82 11.78
CA ASP A 390 11.64 5.87 12.37
C ASP A 390 12.23 4.45 12.45
N ARG A 391 11.87 3.75 13.51
CA ARG A 391 12.25 2.34 13.71
C ARG A 391 11.50 1.36 12.78
N THR A 392 10.50 1.83 12.03
CA THR A 392 9.60 1.00 11.23
C THR A 392 9.40 1.57 9.84
N SER A 393 9.06 0.69 8.89
CA SER A 393 8.73 1.03 7.50
C SER A 393 7.25 1.33 7.28
N ASN A 394 6.53 1.84 8.28
CA ASN A 394 5.07 2.06 8.21
C ASN A 394 4.65 2.95 7.02
N HIS A 395 5.51 3.87 6.60
CA HIS A 395 5.25 4.72 5.44
C HIS A 395 5.13 3.94 4.14
N VAL A 396 6.07 3.01 3.89
CA VAL A 396 6.00 2.14 2.72
C VAL A 396 4.78 1.24 2.79
N GLU A 397 4.45 0.71 3.97
CA GLU A 397 3.24 -0.10 4.15
C GLU A 397 1.96 0.68 3.83
N SER A 398 1.90 1.98 4.13
CA SER A 398 0.78 2.84 3.75
C SER A 398 0.66 2.97 2.22
N ASN A 399 1.76 3.19 1.51
CA ASN A 399 1.80 3.24 0.06
C ASN A 399 1.48 1.88 -0.57
N ASN A 400 2.04 0.80 -0.02
CA ASN A 400 1.72 -0.57 -0.40
C ASN A 400 0.23 -0.89 -0.19
N ARG A 401 -0.36 -0.41 0.90
CA ARG A 401 -1.80 -0.55 1.16
C ARG A 401 -2.62 0.21 0.13
N ALA A 402 -2.22 1.43 -0.22
CA ALA A 402 -2.88 2.23 -1.25
C ALA A 402 -2.86 1.51 -2.61
N PHE A 403 -1.70 0.97 -3.00
CA PHE A 403 -1.56 0.16 -4.20
C PHE A 403 -2.41 -1.12 -4.15
N ARG A 404 -2.37 -1.88 -3.05
CA ARG A 404 -3.19 -3.09 -2.84
C ARG A 404 -4.69 -2.80 -2.86
N MET A 405 -5.13 -1.62 -2.41
CA MET A 405 -6.54 -1.20 -2.55
C MET A 405 -6.92 -1.03 -4.01
N LEU A 406 -6.04 -0.43 -4.84
CA LEU A 406 -6.25 -0.37 -6.30
C LEU A 406 -6.37 -1.76 -6.93
N GLN A 407 -5.60 -2.74 -6.47
CA GLN A 407 -5.69 -4.12 -6.92
C GLN A 407 -7.00 -4.80 -6.51
N LYS A 408 -7.43 -4.62 -5.25
CA LYS A 408 -8.63 -5.27 -4.70
C LYS A 408 -9.93 -4.68 -5.23
N THR A 409 -9.98 -3.37 -5.46
CA THR A 409 -11.18 -2.68 -5.96
C THR A 409 -11.36 -2.84 -7.47
N ARG A 410 -10.32 -3.24 -8.18
CA ARG A 410 -10.34 -3.48 -9.61
C ARG A 410 -10.09 -4.95 -9.88
N TYR A 411 -10.84 -5.55 -10.79
CA TYR A 411 -10.61 -6.92 -11.25
C TYR A 411 -9.14 -7.10 -11.64
N LYS A 412 -8.57 -8.27 -11.32
CA LYS A 412 -7.19 -8.63 -11.68
C LYS A 412 -6.95 -8.26 -13.15
N ARG A 413 -6.13 -7.26 -13.39
CA ARG A 413 -5.78 -6.83 -14.73
C ARG A 413 -4.78 -7.81 -15.33
N ARG A 414 -4.73 -7.88 -16.66
CA ARG A 414 -3.67 -8.59 -17.36
C ARG A 414 -2.31 -8.02 -16.94
N LYS A 415 -1.27 -8.86 -16.94
CA LYS A 415 0.11 -8.50 -16.53
C LYS A 415 0.59 -7.18 -17.16
N ASP A 416 0.27 -6.97 -18.45
CA ASP A 416 0.68 -5.80 -19.22
C ASP A 416 0.12 -4.47 -18.71
N HIS A 417 -0.98 -4.49 -17.97
CA HIS A 417 -1.61 -3.29 -17.41
C HIS A 417 -1.19 -3.02 -15.95
N THR A 418 -0.32 -3.85 -15.36
CA THR A 418 0.18 -3.63 -13.99
C THR A 418 1.14 -2.44 -13.96
N ILE A 419 1.97 -2.27 -14.99
CA ILE A 419 2.90 -1.14 -15.14
C ILE A 419 2.14 0.19 -15.13
N GLN A 420 0.97 0.26 -15.77
CA GLN A 420 0.16 1.48 -15.84
C GLN A 420 -0.50 1.86 -14.49
N LYS A 421 -0.43 0.99 -13.49
CA LYS A 421 -0.96 1.25 -12.14
C LYS A 421 0.12 1.72 -11.16
N ALA A 422 1.35 1.23 -11.35
CA ALA A 422 2.49 1.58 -10.50
C ALA A 422 3.00 2.99 -10.83
#